data_33a5b091f0386f84b8ecd2ed107ebf1b
#
_entry.id   33a5b091f0386f84b8ecd2ed107ebf1b
#
_cell.length_a   1.000
_cell.length_b   1.000
_cell.length_c   1.000
_cell.angle_alpha   90.00
_cell.angle_beta   90.00
_cell.angle_gamma   90.00
#
_symmetry.space_group_name_H-M   'P 1'
#
loop_
_entity.id
_entity.type
_entity.pdbx_description
1 polymer ?
#
loop_
_entity_poly.entity_id
_entity_poly.type
_entity_poly.pdbx_seq_one_letter_code
_entity_poly.pdbx_strand_id
1 'polypeptide(L)'
;MPYITISTVRGILDAAQKKTLLERVTDLMVEVEGQNNPDFRRNVWVRIEEQEPSHWSLGGMQPTSEIIAGMFGTIGSDGVRVAR
;
A
#
# COMPACT_ATOMS: atom_id res chain seq x y z
N MET A 1 1.17 -20.48 -6.00
CA MET A 1 1.38 -19.66 -4.79
C MET A 1 1.54 -18.21 -5.21
N PRO A 2 0.49 -17.37 -5.05
CA PRO A 2 0.58 -15.99 -5.51
C PRO A 2 1.46 -15.13 -4.59
N TYR A 3 2.21 -14.25 -5.23
CA TYR A 3 3.02 -13.27 -4.55
C TYR A 3 2.71 -11.90 -5.14
N ILE A 4 2.15 -11.02 -4.34
CA ILE A 4 1.69 -9.71 -4.81
C ILE A 4 2.56 -8.63 -4.18
N THR A 5 3.10 -7.76 -5.00
CA THR A 5 3.82 -6.58 -4.54
C THR A 5 3.02 -5.34 -4.90
N ILE A 6 2.75 -4.50 -3.90
CA ILE A 6 2.07 -3.23 -4.12
C ILE A 6 3.12 -2.15 -3.99
N SER A 7 3.49 -1.55 -5.12
CA SER A 7 4.46 -0.47 -5.13
C SER A 7 3.73 0.85 -5.07
N THR A 8 4.12 1.71 -4.16
CA THR A 8 3.46 3.00 -3.98
C THR A 8 4.47 4.03 -3.49
N VAL A 9 4.05 5.29 -3.49
CA VAL A 9 4.88 6.41 -3.04
C VAL A 9 4.80 6.49 -1.53
N ARG A 10 5.95 6.67 -0.89
CA ARG A 10 5.99 6.86 0.57
C ARG A 10 5.19 8.10 0.95
N GLY A 11 4.37 7.98 1.99
CA GLY A 11 3.56 9.07 2.52
C GLY A 11 2.10 9.04 2.09
N ILE A 12 1.70 8.13 1.19
CA ILE A 12 0.30 8.01 0.77
C ILE A 12 -0.50 7.16 1.73
N LEU A 13 0.05 6.03 2.17
CA LEU A 13 -0.66 5.08 3.03
C LEU A 13 -0.22 5.23 4.48
N ASP A 14 -1.18 5.36 5.40
CA ASP A 14 -0.88 5.28 6.82
C ASP A 14 -0.93 3.83 7.30
N ALA A 15 -0.64 3.61 8.58
CA ALA A 15 -0.55 2.25 9.13
C ALA A 15 -1.85 1.47 9.01
N ALA A 16 -2.99 2.14 9.26
CA ALA A 16 -4.29 1.50 9.17
C ALA A 16 -4.64 1.13 7.73
N GLN A 17 -4.31 2.01 6.78
CA GLN A 17 -4.55 1.76 5.36
C GLN A 17 -3.70 0.61 4.85
N LYS A 18 -2.44 0.52 5.28
CA LYS A 18 -1.56 -0.60 4.92
C LYS A 18 -2.13 -1.93 5.40
N LYS A 19 -2.58 -1.96 6.65
CA LYS A 19 -3.19 -3.17 7.21
C LYS A 19 -4.42 -3.58 6.44
N THR A 20 -5.32 -2.63 6.17
CA THR A 20 -6.55 -2.88 5.41
C THR A 20 -6.24 -3.40 4.01
N LEU A 21 -5.27 -2.77 3.34
CA LEU A 21 -4.90 -3.16 1.98
C LEU A 21 -4.35 -4.58 1.93
N LEU A 22 -3.46 -4.91 2.87
CA LEU A 22 -2.89 -6.26 2.95
C LEU A 22 -3.98 -7.30 3.19
N GLU A 23 -4.92 -7.03 4.10
CA GLU A 23 -6.02 -7.94 4.40
C GLU A 23 -6.95 -8.14 3.21
N ARG A 24 -7.37 -7.03 2.57
CA ARG A 24 -8.32 -7.11 1.47
C ARG A 24 -7.74 -7.74 0.21
N VAL A 25 -6.47 -7.48 -0.09
CA VAL A 25 -5.82 -8.12 -1.22
C VAL A 25 -5.69 -9.62 -0.97
N THR A 26 -5.35 -10.01 0.26
CA THR A 26 -5.29 -11.42 0.63
C THR A 26 -6.67 -12.08 0.47
N ASP A 27 -7.72 -11.43 0.96
CA ASP A 27 -9.09 -11.94 0.84
C ASP A 27 -9.50 -12.12 -0.61
N LEU A 28 -9.16 -11.15 -1.45
CA LEU A 28 -9.48 -11.19 -2.88
C LEU A 28 -8.80 -12.37 -3.57
N MET A 29 -7.53 -12.61 -3.25
CA MET A 29 -6.80 -13.74 -3.84
C MET A 29 -7.35 -15.08 -3.39
N VAL A 30 -7.77 -15.19 -2.13
CA VAL A 30 -8.42 -16.40 -1.63
C VAL A 30 -9.75 -16.64 -2.36
N GLU A 31 -10.53 -15.57 -2.56
CA GLU A 31 -11.81 -15.67 -3.24
C GLU A 31 -11.64 -16.12 -4.69
N VAL A 32 -10.76 -15.46 -5.43
CA VAL A 32 -10.64 -15.67 -6.88
C VAL A 32 -9.74 -16.86 -7.20
N GLU A 33 -8.47 -16.79 -6.82
CA GLU A 33 -7.51 -17.84 -7.17
C GLU A 33 -7.67 -19.08 -6.29
N GLY A 34 -7.98 -18.89 -5.02
CA GLY A 34 -8.18 -19.96 -4.07
C GLY A 34 -9.57 -20.58 -4.10
N GLN A 35 -10.47 -20.05 -4.94
CA GLN A 35 -11.84 -20.55 -5.08
C GLN A 35 -12.56 -20.64 -3.73
N ASN A 36 -12.35 -19.65 -2.89
CA ASN A 36 -12.93 -19.53 -1.54
C ASN A 36 -12.49 -20.63 -0.56
N ASN A 37 -11.41 -21.34 -0.86
CA ASN A 37 -10.85 -22.31 0.08
C ASN A 37 -10.02 -21.57 1.14
N PRO A 38 -10.43 -21.58 2.42
CA PRO A 38 -9.70 -20.83 3.46
C PRO A 38 -8.27 -21.32 3.67
N ASP A 39 -7.96 -22.56 3.34
CA ASP A 39 -6.61 -23.10 3.47
C ASP A 39 -5.65 -22.47 2.46
N PHE A 40 -6.15 -21.89 1.38
CA PHE A 40 -5.33 -21.20 0.39
C PHE A 40 -4.67 -19.96 0.96
N ARG A 41 -5.25 -19.38 2.00
CA ARG A 41 -4.78 -18.12 2.59
C ARG A 41 -3.31 -18.14 2.98
N ARG A 42 -2.83 -19.26 3.49
CA ARG A 42 -1.42 -19.39 3.91
C ARG A 42 -0.43 -19.30 2.74
N ASN A 43 -0.94 -19.50 1.52
CA ASN A 43 -0.11 -19.44 0.31
C ASN A 43 -0.11 -18.07 -0.36
N VAL A 44 -0.93 -17.13 0.14
CA VAL A 44 -1.02 -15.78 -0.44
C VAL A 44 -0.03 -14.87 0.28
N TRP A 45 0.96 -14.40 -0.46
CA TRP A 45 1.97 -13.51 0.07
C TRP A 45 1.80 -12.13 -0.54
N VAL A 46 1.62 -11.13 0.29
CA VAL A 46 1.42 -9.74 -0.15
C VAL A 46 2.41 -8.85 0.59
N ARG A 47 3.05 -7.95 -0.14
CA ARG A 47 3.91 -6.96 0.48
C ARG A 47 3.65 -5.59 -0.11
N ILE A 48 3.88 -4.56 0.69
CA ILE A 48 3.82 -3.18 0.26
C ILE A 48 5.25 -2.65 0.19
N GLU A 49 5.59 -2.07 -0.96
CA GLU A 49 6.91 -1.52 -1.21
C GLU A 49 6.75 -0.02 -1.42
N GLU A 50 7.30 0.77 -0.50
CA GLU A 50 7.19 2.22 -0.56
C GLU A 50 8.48 2.82 -1.08
N GLN A 51 8.37 3.69 -2.09
CA GLN A 51 9.51 4.36 -2.66
C GLN A 51 9.46 5.84 -2.31
N GLU A 52 10.63 6.43 -2.10
CA GLU A 52 10.72 7.86 -1.84
C GLU A 52 10.11 8.64 -3.01
N PRO A 53 9.41 9.76 -2.74
CA PRO A 53 8.81 10.55 -3.82
C PRO A 53 9.81 10.94 -4.91
N SER A 54 11.07 11.19 -4.54
CA SER A 54 12.12 11.56 -5.49
C SER A 54 12.48 10.47 -6.48
N HIS A 55 12.02 9.23 -6.24
CA HIS A 55 12.26 8.09 -7.14
C HIS A 55 11.17 7.93 -8.20
N TRP A 56 10.18 8.82 -8.22
CA TRP A 56 9.06 8.74 -9.14
C TRP A 56 9.06 9.88 -10.15
N SER A 57 8.57 9.59 -11.35
CA SER A 57 8.27 10.61 -12.34
C SER A 57 6.89 10.26 -12.91
N LEU A 58 5.99 11.22 -12.83
CA LEU A 58 4.61 11.07 -13.29
C LEU A 58 4.44 11.93 -14.55
N GLY A 59 4.89 11.38 -15.70
CA GLY A 59 4.86 12.13 -16.95
C GLY A 59 5.81 13.31 -16.96
N GLY A 60 6.91 13.22 -16.19
CA GLY A 60 7.88 14.30 -16.05
C GLY A 60 7.74 15.10 -14.75
N MET A 61 6.61 15.01 -14.07
CA MET A 61 6.42 15.65 -12.76
C MET A 61 7.06 14.79 -11.69
N GLN A 62 7.97 15.36 -10.93
CA GLN A 62 8.64 14.67 -9.84
C GLN A 62 8.02 15.10 -8.52
N PRO A 63 7.32 14.18 -7.84
CA PRO A 63 6.65 14.52 -6.58
C PRO A 63 7.68 14.76 -5.47
N THR A 64 7.28 15.58 -4.50
CA THR A 64 8.08 15.83 -3.30
C THR A 64 7.27 15.39 -2.09
N SER A 65 7.95 15.29 -0.94
CA SER A 65 7.26 14.96 0.31
C SER A 65 6.19 16.00 0.63
N GLU A 66 6.45 17.28 0.33
CA GLU A 66 5.50 18.36 0.56
C GLU A 66 4.27 18.22 -0.33
N ILE A 67 4.45 17.84 -1.58
CA ILE A 67 3.34 17.61 -2.51
C ILE A 67 2.48 16.45 -2.01
N ILE A 68 3.11 15.35 -1.61
CA ILE A 68 2.39 14.19 -1.09
C ILE A 68 1.63 14.57 0.18
N ALA A 69 2.26 15.28 1.11
CA ALA A 69 1.61 15.71 2.34
C ALA A 69 0.44 16.65 2.05
N GLY A 70 0.56 17.52 1.05
CA GLY A 70 -0.52 18.42 0.65
C GLY A 70 -1.72 17.69 0.07
N MET A 71 -1.50 16.59 -0.63
CA MET A 71 -2.57 15.81 -1.25
C MET A 71 -3.22 14.83 -0.28
N PHE A 72 -2.45 14.18 0.57
CA PHE A 72 -2.92 13.05 1.37
C PHE A 72 -2.81 13.26 2.88
N GLY A 73 -2.19 14.34 3.33
CA GLY A 73 -1.90 14.58 4.73
C GLY A 73 -0.54 14.01 5.13
N THR A 74 -0.08 14.39 6.31
CA THR A 74 1.22 13.96 6.85
C THR A 74 1.01 12.75 7.75
N ILE A 75 1.91 11.79 7.65
CA ILE A 75 1.89 10.60 8.52
C ILE A 75 2.85 10.86 9.67
N GLY A 76 2.33 10.76 10.90
CA GLY A 76 3.13 10.95 12.11
C GLY A 76 4.01 9.74 12.40
N SER A 77 4.87 9.87 13.42
CA SER A 77 5.80 8.81 13.81
C SER A 77 5.09 7.55 14.32
N ASP A 78 3.83 7.70 14.75
CA ASP A 78 3.00 6.57 15.17
C ASP A 78 2.30 5.85 14.01
N GLY A 79 2.51 6.32 12.78
CA GLY A 79 1.91 5.74 11.59
C GLY A 79 0.47 6.20 11.33
N VAL A 80 0.00 7.19 12.08
CA VAL A 80 -1.36 7.72 11.92
C VAL A 80 -1.31 8.99 11.07
N ARG A 81 -2.27 9.13 10.15
CA ARG A 81 -2.34 10.29 9.27
C ARG A 81 -2.85 11.50 10.03
N VAL A 82 -2.15 12.60 9.86
CA VAL A 82 -2.54 13.91 10.39
C VAL A 82 -3.34 14.64 9.30
N ALA A 83 -4.37 15.39 9.70
CA ALA A 83 -5.20 16.16 8.78
C ALA A 83 -4.34 17.17 8.01
N ARG A 84 -4.70 17.40 6.74
CA ARG A 84 -4.02 18.37 5.89
C ARG A 84 -4.30 19.80 6.32
#